data_0be79206c42e7a96eaf77a27d7640b33
#
_entry.id   0be79206c42e7a96eaf77a27d7640b33
#
_cell.length_a   1.000
_cell.length_b   1.000
_cell.length_c   1.000
_cell.angle_alpha   90.00
_cell.angle_beta   90.00
_cell.angle_gamma   90.00
#
_symmetry.space_group_name_H-M   'P 1'
#
loop_
_entity.id
_entity.type
_entity.pdbx_description
1 polymer ?
#
loop_
_entity_poly.entity_id
_entity_poly.type
_entity_poly.pdbx_seq_one_letter_code
_entity_poly.pdbx_strand_id
1 'polypeptide(L)'
;MTEFADEPVMVPRQLRPGQRAEVWIAEVDDGTLTLAYSTDDVLLEAPNWAPDGAGLLLNGAGLLWRLDLEPEVDLNVVPIDDLPPINNDHVLDPPRGLIYLSANDGHIYVAPTSGGTAQRVTHDSSRYHFLHGVSPDGATLAFVELPRAKFSEPGRLALIASIGGETRYPSAGSSHLDGPEYSPDGAWLYLNTEEYASRPGHAQLARVPVGGGPIERLLESDTVDWFPHLSPDGKMATYISFPMGTLGHPADLEVEVRLVRTEDWSHIVQRIPLFGGQGTINVNSWSPDGRRFAYVAYPIQSDMQLQ
;
A
#
# COMPACT_ATOMS: atom_id res chain seq x y z
N MET A 1 20.12 -34.34 -0.11
CA MET A 1 20.28 -33.03 0.56
C MET A 1 19.62 -32.02 -0.37
N THR A 2 18.37 -31.70 -0.10
CA THR A 2 17.63 -30.65 -0.82
C THR A 2 18.16 -29.32 -0.30
N GLU A 3 18.84 -28.55 -1.18
CA GLU A 3 19.10 -27.15 -0.93
C GLU A 3 17.75 -26.47 -0.65
N PHE A 4 17.57 -26.05 0.58
CA PHE A 4 16.52 -25.09 0.91
C PHE A 4 16.93 -23.81 0.17
N ALA A 5 16.10 -23.38 -0.78
CA ALA A 5 16.23 -22.02 -1.31
C ALA A 5 16.19 -21.09 -0.10
N ASP A 6 17.22 -20.25 0.07
CA ASP A 6 17.30 -19.29 1.16
C ASP A 6 15.99 -18.50 1.20
N GLU A 7 15.39 -18.41 2.39
CA GLU A 7 14.25 -17.51 2.62
C GLU A 7 14.62 -16.11 2.11
N PRO A 8 13.73 -15.44 1.36
CA PRO A 8 14.02 -14.08 0.92
C PRO A 8 14.24 -13.21 2.15
N VAL A 9 15.43 -12.64 2.29
CA VAL A 9 15.72 -11.69 3.36
C VAL A 9 15.01 -10.39 3.01
N MET A 10 13.93 -10.09 3.73
CA MET A 10 13.21 -8.83 3.57
C MET A 10 14.07 -7.70 4.14
N VAL A 11 14.62 -6.87 3.26
CA VAL A 11 15.41 -5.70 3.64
C VAL A 11 14.73 -4.43 3.15
N PRO A 12 14.82 -3.33 3.89
CA PRO A 12 14.31 -2.05 3.44
C PRO A 12 14.96 -1.65 2.10
N ARG A 13 14.13 -1.18 1.17
CA ARG A 13 14.62 -0.63 -0.10
C ARG A 13 15.45 0.63 0.14
N GLN A 14 16.32 0.94 -0.80
CA GLN A 14 17.17 2.13 -0.80
C GLN A 14 17.09 2.83 -2.14
N LEU A 15 17.32 4.14 -2.14
CA LEU A 15 17.46 4.92 -3.36
C LEU A 15 18.68 4.43 -4.15
N ARG A 16 18.54 4.38 -5.47
CA ARG A 16 19.64 4.12 -6.39
C ARG A 16 20.51 5.38 -6.54
N PRO A 17 21.75 5.27 -6.97
CA PRO A 17 22.57 6.44 -7.29
C PRO A 17 21.86 7.40 -8.24
N GLY A 18 21.75 8.67 -7.87
CA GLY A 18 21.05 9.71 -8.63
C GLY A 18 19.52 9.66 -8.58
N GLN A 19 18.94 8.72 -7.84
CA GLN A 19 17.49 8.65 -7.61
C GLN A 19 17.09 9.53 -6.43
N ARG A 20 15.85 10.02 -6.47
CA ARG A 20 15.22 10.81 -5.40
C ARG A 20 13.86 10.23 -5.06
N ALA A 21 13.43 10.39 -3.81
CA ALA A 21 12.03 10.22 -3.44
C ALA A 21 11.35 11.60 -3.47
N GLU A 22 10.31 11.72 -4.28
CA GLU A 22 9.51 12.94 -4.41
C GLU A 22 8.08 12.65 -3.96
N VAL A 23 7.69 13.28 -2.84
CA VAL A 23 6.33 13.17 -2.30
C VAL A 23 5.47 14.26 -2.95
N TRP A 24 4.44 13.83 -3.65
CA TRP A 24 3.52 14.68 -4.39
C TRP A 24 2.13 14.63 -3.78
N ILE A 25 1.40 15.74 -3.87
CA ILE A 25 -0.01 15.85 -3.51
C ILE A 25 -0.79 16.22 -4.77
N ALA A 26 -1.86 15.48 -5.04
CA ALA A 26 -2.79 15.73 -6.12
C ALA A 26 -4.12 16.26 -5.56
N GLU A 27 -4.60 17.38 -6.11
CA GLU A 27 -5.94 17.92 -5.85
C GLU A 27 -6.96 17.21 -6.77
N VAL A 28 -8.07 16.75 -6.21
CA VAL A 28 -9.09 16.00 -6.95
C VAL A 28 -9.93 16.89 -7.85
N ASP A 29 -10.23 18.12 -7.40
CA ASP A 29 -11.18 19.01 -8.06
C ASP A 29 -10.66 19.58 -9.39
N ASP A 30 -9.38 19.93 -9.45
CA ASP A 30 -8.77 20.61 -10.62
C ASP A 30 -7.56 19.86 -11.19
N GLY A 31 -7.16 18.76 -10.56
CA GLY A 31 -6.02 17.94 -10.99
C GLY A 31 -4.64 18.57 -10.75
N THR A 32 -4.55 19.62 -9.95
CA THR A 32 -3.27 20.29 -9.59
C THR A 32 -2.36 19.31 -8.88
N LEU A 33 -1.08 19.27 -9.28
CA LEU A 33 -0.03 18.46 -8.67
C LEU A 33 0.97 19.36 -7.98
N THR A 34 1.23 19.13 -6.70
CA THR A 34 2.17 19.92 -5.88
C THR A 34 3.26 19.00 -5.33
N LEU A 35 4.53 19.33 -5.60
CA LEU A 35 5.67 18.69 -4.94
C LEU A 35 5.71 19.17 -3.48
N ALA A 36 5.39 18.28 -2.55
CA ALA A 36 5.38 18.58 -1.13
C ALA A 36 6.76 18.43 -0.48
N TYR A 37 7.51 17.41 -0.88
CA TYR A 37 8.84 17.13 -0.34
C TYR A 37 9.70 16.35 -1.34
N SER A 38 11.02 16.53 -1.26
CA SER A 38 11.97 15.79 -2.07
C SER A 38 13.25 15.51 -1.29
N THR A 39 13.75 14.28 -1.36
CA THR A 39 15.00 13.86 -0.69
C THR A 39 15.76 12.84 -1.53
N ASP A 40 17.10 12.86 -1.42
CA ASP A 40 18.03 11.85 -1.92
C ASP A 40 18.74 11.08 -0.79
N ASP A 41 18.38 11.35 0.47
CA ASP A 41 18.95 10.71 1.67
C ASP A 41 18.23 9.42 2.05
N VAL A 42 16.91 9.38 1.90
CA VAL A 42 16.06 8.23 2.30
C VAL A 42 15.01 7.92 1.24
N LEU A 43 14.86 6.63 0.93
CA LEU A 43 13.74 6.19 0.10
C LEU A 43 12.48 6.18 0.95
N LEU A 44 11.60 7.18 0.72
CA LEU A 44 10.28 7.27 1.33
C LEU A 44 9.26 6.52 0.46
N GLU A 45 8.33 5.78 1.09
CA GLU A 45 7.34 4.97 0.40
C GLU A 45 5.97 5.09 1.07
N ALA A 46 4.92 4.78 0.30
CA ALA A 46 3.59 4.48 0.81
C ALA A 46 3.01 5.56 1.75
N PRO A 47 2.68 6.74 1.23
CA PRO A 47 2.19 7.83 2.06
C PRO A 47 0.78 7.56 2.58
N ASN A 48 0.59 7.47 3.90
CA ASN A 48 -0.72 7.57 4.54
C ASN A 48 -0.97 9.01 4.98
N TRP A 49 -2.14 9.56 4.70
CA TRP A 49 -2.49 10.89 5.22
C TRP A 49 -2.77 10.82 6.73
N ALA A 50 -2.06 11.63 7.50
CA ALA A 50 -2.25 11.68 8.95
C ALA A 50 -3.68 12.14 9.29
N PRO A 51 -4.30 11.59 10.37
CA PRO A 51 -5.70 11.88 10.71
C PRO A 51 -6.01 13.35 11.00
N ASP A 52 -4.98 14.13 11.41
CA ASP A 52 -5.09 15.57 11.66
C ASP A 52 -5.13 16.40 10.36
N GLY A 53 -4.88 15.78 9.20
CA GLY A 53 -4.84 16.44 7.90
C GLY A 53 -3.60 17.30 7.67
N ALA A 54 -2.67 17.38 8.64
CA ALA A 54 -1.53 18.28 8.61
C ALA A 54 -0.23 17.66 8.07
N GLY A 55 -0.23 16.36 7.80
CA GLY A 55 0.97 15.66 7.34
C GLY A 55 0.71 14.27 6.80
N LEU A 56 1.80 13.58 6.48
CA LEU A 56 1.81 12.21 5.96
C LEU A 56 2.64 11.31 6.89
N LEU A 57 2.26 10.05 6.99
CA LEU A 57 3.07 8.97 7.56
C LEU A 57 3.58 8.11 6.41
N LEU A 58 4.88 7.86 6.36
CA LEU A 58 5.56 7.11 5.31
C LEU A 58 6.51 6.10 5.95
N ASN A 59 6.84 5.03 5.24
CA ASN A 59 8.00 4.22 5.62
C ASN A 59 9.25 4.66 4.86
N GLY A 60 10.41 4.38 5.46
CA GLY A 60 11.71 4.61 4.84
C GLY A 60 12.83 4.02 5.69
N ALA A 61 13.79 3.33 5.07
CA ALA A 61 14.89 2.67 5.76
C ALA A 61 14.46 1.71 6.91
N GLY A 62 13.26 1.14 6.79
CA GLY A 62 12.68 0.25 7.82
C GLY A 62 12.05 0.96 9.01
N LEU A 63 11.92 2.28 8.97
CA LEU A 63 11.35 3.12 10.02
C LEU A 63 10.05 3.76 9.53
N LEU A 64 9.21 4.19 10.49
CA LEU A 64 8.07 5.06 10.21
C LEU A 64 8.52 6.51 10.33
N TRP A 65 8.15 7.32 9.34
CA TRP A 65 8.44 8.75 9.27
C TRP A 65 7.13 9.54 9.26
N ARG A 66 7.16 10.73 9.85
CA ARG A 66 6.13 11.74 9.70
C ARG A 66 6.69 12.91 8.88
N LEU A 67 6.01 13.24 7.81
CA LEU A 67 6.23 14.43 7.02
C LEU A 67 5.15 15.44 7.36
N ASP A 68 5.48 16.45 8.14
CA ASP A 68 4.59 17.59 8.40
C ASP A 68 4.55 18.50 7.16
N LEU A 69 3.35 18.92 6.76
CA LEU A 69 3.12 19.78 5.59
C LEU A 69 2.85 21.22 5.99
N GLU A 70 2.40 21.45 7.23
CA GLU A 70 2.05 22.75 7.80
C GLU A 70 2.45 22.79 9.28
N PRO A 71 2.84 23.95 9.86
CA PRO A 71 3.07 25.23 9.17
C PRO A 71 4.38 25.26 8.37
N GLU A 72 5.29 24.34 8.59
CA GLU A 72 6.56 24.17 7.88
C GLU A 72 6.70 22.69 7.49
N VAL A 73 7.30 22.47 6.33
CA VAL A 73 7.58 21.09 5.85
C VAL A 73 8.76 20.55 6.64
N ASP A 74 8.52 19.48 7.39
CA ASP A 74 9.53 18.82 8.22
C ASP A 74 9.37 17.30 8.21
N LEU A 75 10.48 16.57 8.14
CA LEU A 75 10.52 15.13 8.09
C LEU A 75 11.20 14.56 9.32
N ASN A 76 10.44 13.83 10.15
CA ASN A 76 10.93 13.26 11.39
C ASN A 76 10.62 11.76 11.51
N VAL A 77 11.51 11.01 12.13
CA VAL A 77 11.24 9.62 12.51
C VAL A 77 10.21 9.59 13.64
N VAL A 78 9.18 8.76 13.51
CA VAL A 78 8.25 8.44 14.61
C VAL A 78 8.95 7.43 15.51
N PRO A 79 9.23 7.77 16.78
CA PRO A 79 9.97 6.88 17.67
C PRO A 79 9.07 5.73 18.15
N ILE A 80 9.27 4.53 17.61
CA ILE A 80 8.53 3.32 17.99
C ILE A 80 9.53 2.28 18.51
N ASP A 81 9.44 1.97 19.80
CA ASP A 81 10.26 0.95 20.45
C ASP A 81 9.71 -0.46 20.14
N ASP A 82 10.58 -1.47 20.18
CA ASP A 82 10.25 -2.88 19.96
C ASP A 82 9.63 -3.20 18.60
N LEU A 83 9.78 -2.33 17.60
CA LEU A 83 9.34 -2.53 16.23
C LEU A 83 10.51 -3.01 15.36
N PRO A 84 10.45 -4.21 14.76
CA PRO A 84 11.42 -4.61 13.74
C PRO A 84 11.34 -3.68 12.51
N PRO A 85 12.36 -3.66 11.63
CA PRO A 85 12.28 -2.90 10.40
C PRO A 85 10.98 -3.20 9.63
N ILE A 86 10.26 -2.15 9.21
CA ILE A 86 8.99 -2.27 8.50
C ILE A 86 9.18 -2.25 6.97
N ASN A 87 8.17 -2.77 6.26
CA ASN A 87 8.00 -2.60 4.83
C ASN A 87 7.01 -1.45 4.53
N ASN A 88 6.51 -1.37 3.31
CA ASN A 88 5.60 -0.31 2.86
C ASN A 88 4.11 -0.64 3.02
N ASP A 89 3.75 -1.64 3.82
CA ASP A 89 2.38 -2.00 4.11
C ASP A 89 2.03 -1.58 5.55
N HIS A 90 1.39 -0.44 5.68
CA HIS A 90 0.96 0.10 6.97
C HIS A 90 -0.39 0.81 6.82
N VAL A 91 -1.27 0.65 7.80
CA VAL A 91 -2.64 1.17 7.74
C VAL A 91 -3.02 1.86 9.04
N LEU A 92 -3.64 3.02 8.91
CA LEU A 92 -4.09 3.83 10.03
C LEU A 92 -5.43 3.35 10.61
N ASP A 93 -5.59 3.47 11.91
CA ASP A 93 -6.85 3.42 12.66
C ASP A 93 -7.09 4.78 13.32
N PRO A 94 -7.61 5.78 12.58
CA PRO A 94 -7.72 7.14 13.07
C PRO A 94 -8.54 7.29 14.35
N PRO A 95 -9.70 6.60 14.51
CA PRO A 95 -10.50 6.70 15.74
C PRO A 95 -9.75 6.30 17.01
N ARG A 96 -8.74 5.41 16.90
CA ARG A 96 -7.95 4.95 18.04
C ARG A 96 -6.57 5.61 18.13
N GLY A 97 -6.17 6.40 17.13
CA GLY A 97 -4.83 6.99 17.05
C GLY A 97 -3.73 5.93 16.89
N LEU A 98 -4.04 4.82 16.23
CA LEU A 98 -3.14 3.69 16.03
C LEU A 98 -2.73 3.57 14.57
N ILE A 99 -1.59 2.92 14.35
CA ILE A 99 -1.11 2.46 13.07
C ILE A 99 -0.74 0.98 13.18
N TYR A 100 -1.18 0.18 12.22
CA TYR A 100 -0.77 -1.21 12.05
C TYR A 100 0.29 -1.26 10.95
N LEU A 101 1.34 -2.08 11.16
CA LEU A 101 2.55 -2.08 10.32
C LEU A 101 2.98 -3.52 10.04
N SER A 102 3.25 -3.84 8.79
CA SER A 102 3.94 -5.08 8.42
C SER A 102 5.44 -4.91 8.62
N ALA A 103 6.05 -5.81 9.38
CA ALA A 103 7.48 -5.81 9.61
C ALA A 103 8.19 -6.88 8.76
N ASN A 104 9.48 -6.65 8.49
CA ASN A 104 10.31 -7.54 7.68
C ASN A 104 10.57 -8.91 8.33
N ASP A 105 10.24 -9.05 9.62
CA ASP A 105 10.19 -10.36 10.29
C ASP A 105 8.95 -11.18 9.92
N GLY A 106 8.05 -10.60 9.08
CA GLY A 106 6.85 -11.23 8.53
C GLY A 106 5.63 -11.16 9.43
N HIS A 107 5.66 -10.34 10.47
CA HIS A 107 4.53 -10.14 11.37
C HIS A 107 3.93 -8.74 11.27
N ILE A 108 2.66 -8.63 11.67
CA ILE A 108 1.96 -7.36 11.82
C ILE A 108 2.10 -6.88 13.26
N TYR A 109 2.41 -5.60 13.41
CA TYR A 109 2.53 -4.89 14.68
C TYR A 109 1.53 -3.73 14.73
N VAL A 110 1.24 -3.27 15.93
CA VAL A 110 0.43 -2.07 16.21
C VAL A 110 1.18 -1.14 17.13
N ALA A 111 1.11 0.17 16.83
CA ALA A 111 1.69 1.22 17.67
C ALA A 111 0.83 2.49 17.64
N PRO A 112 0.98 3.42 18.61
CA PRO A 112 0.40 4.75 18.49
C PRO A 112 1.02 5.52 17.30
N THR A 113 0.21 6.30 16.59
CA THR A 113 0.71 7.16 15.48
C THR A 113 1.69 8.23 15.95
N SER A 114 1.69 8.57 17.24
CA SER A 114 2.62 9.52 17.87
C SER A 114 3.93 8.89 18.37
N GLY A 115 4.12 7.58 18.16
CA GLY A 115 5.24 6.84 18.73
C GLY A 115 4.90 6.14 20.04
N GLY A 116 5.82 5.33 20.53
CA GLY A 116 5.68 4.51 21.75
C GLY A 116 6.13 3.07 21.49
N THR A 117 5.61 2.11 22.23
CA THR A 117 6.03 0.70 22.13
C THR A 117 5.10 -0.07 21.21
N ALA A 118 5.66 -0.77 20.24
CA ALA A 118 4.92 -1.64 19.33
C ALA A 118 4.48 -2.95 20.01
N GLN A 119 3.32 -3.47 19.61
CA GLN A 119 2.82 -4.77 20.05
C GLN A 119 2.59 -5.66 18.83
N ARG A 120 3.07 -6.89 18.87
CA ARG A 120 2.87 -7.86 17.80
C ARG A 120 1.44 -8.40 17.79
N VAL A 121 0.80 -8.39 16.62
CA VAL A 121 -0.59 -8.84 16.41
C VAL A 121 -0.64 -10.27 15.88
N THR A 122 0.20 -10.61 14.89
CA THR A 122 0.24 -11.95 14.28
C THR A 122 1.35 -12.81 14.86
N HIS A 123 1.13 -14.13 14.95
CA HIS A 123 2.07 -15.03 15.66
C HIS A 123 2.46 -16.29 14.86
N ASP A 124 1.87 -16.56 13.69
CA ASP A 124 2.26 -17.70 12.85
C ASP A 124 3.58 -17.40 12.12
N SER A 125 4.69 -17.92 12.67
CA SER A 125 6.03 -17.72 12.10
C SER A 125 6.31 -18.57 10.85
N SER A 126 5.37 -19.42 10.40
CA SER A 126 5.49 -20.13 9.12
C SER A 126 5.03 -19.29 7.92
N ARG A 127 4.52 -18.08 8.17
CA ARG A 127 3.89 -17.20 7.20
C ARG A 127 4.49 -15.80 7.21
N TYR A 128 4.40 -15.13 6.06
CA TYR A 128 4.47 -13.68 5.96
C TYR A 128 3.06 -13.10 5.96
N HIS A 129 2.89 -11.93 6.56
CA HIS A 129 1.62 -11.23 6.69
C HIS A 129 1.80 -9.80 6.15
N PHE A 130 1.19 -9.50 5.00
CA PHE A 130 1.24 -8.20 4.33
C PHE A 130 -0.08 -7.47 4.56
N LEU A 131 -0.04 -6.42 5.38
CA LEU A 131 -1.24 -5.70 5.83
C LEU A 131 -1.69 -4.66 4.81
N HIS A 132 -3.01 -4.64 4.50
CA HIS A 132 -3.56 -3.64 3.60
C HIS A 132 -4.85 -3.00 4.09
N GLY A 133 -5.54 -3.55 5.10
CA GLY A 133 -6.81 -2.99 5.53
C GLY A 133 -7.07 -3.10 7.02
N VAL A 134 -7.72 -2.05 7.55
CA VAL A 134 -8.35 -2.03 8.88
C VAL A 134 -9.84 -1.76 8.66
N SER A 135 -10.71 -2.56 9.29
CA SER A 135 -12.16 -2.35 9.17
C SER A 135 -12.57 -0.98 9.72
N PRO A 136 -13.63 -0.34 9.20
CA PRO A 136 -14.03 1.01 9.64
C PRO A 136 -14.32 1.14 11.14
N ASP A 137 -14.71 0.04 11.80
CA ASP A 137 -14.86 -0.04 13.26
C ASP A 137 -13.55 -0.33 13.98
N GLY A 138 -12.42 -0.53 13.23
CA GLY A 138 -11.10 -0.88 13.73
C GLY A 138 -10.99 -2.25 14.39
N ALA A 139 -12.01 -3.12 14.24
CA ALA A 139 -12.05 -4.41 14.95
C ALA A 139 -11.30 -5.53 14.22
N THR A 140 -11.09 -5.41 12.90
CA THR A 140 -10.53 -6.48 12.07
C THR A 140 -9.49 -5.94 11.10
N LEU A 141 -8.38 -6.66 10.94
CA LEU A 141 -7.36 -6.42 9.92
C LEU A 141 -7.58 -7.33 8.73
N ALA A 142 -7.37 -6.81 7.52
CA ALA A 142 -7.31 -7.57 6.27
C ALA A 142 -5.88 -7.54 5.73
N PHE A 143 -5.35 -8.69 5.40
CA PHE A 143 -3.96 -8.85 4.94
C PHE A 143 -3.83 -10.00 3.96
N VAL A 144 -2.71 -10.03 3.27
CA VAL A 144 -2.31 -11.16 2.42
C VAL A 144 -1.33 -12.02 3.20
N GLU A 145 -1.56 -13.32 3.14
CA GLU A 145 -0.72 -14.31 3.79
C GLU A 145 0.00 -15.16 2.74
N LEU A 146 1.32 -15.30 2.90
CA LEU A 146 2.19 -16.12 2.06
C LEU A 146 2.98 -17.13 2.90
N PRO A 147 3.12 -18.40 2.46
CA PRO A 147 3.99 -19.35 3.15
C PRO A 147 5.47 -18.94 3.00
N ARG A 148 6.22 -18.91 4.11
CA ARG A 148 7.68 -18.60 4.05
C ARG A 148 8.44 -19.60 3.20
N ALA A 149 8.13 -20.88 3.34
CA ALA A 149 8.81 -21.95 2.59
C ALA A 149 8.49 -21.98 1.10
N LYS A 150 7.48 -21.23 0.64
CA LYS A 150 6.99 -21.23 -0.74
C LYS A 150 6.45 -19.86 -1.13
N PHE A 151 7.30 -18.87 -1.10
CA PHE A 151 6.95 -17.48 -1.42
C PHE A 151 6.36 -17.28 -2.83
N SER A 152 6.56 -18.24 -3.73
CA SER A 152 5.98 -18.24 -5.07
C SER A 152 4.53 -18.77 -5.15
N GLU A 153 3.96 -19.24 -4.03
CA GLU A 153 2.53 -19.57 -3.99
C GLU A 153 1.66 -18.31 -4.06
N PRO A 154 0.43 -18.40 -4.58
CA PRO A 154 -0.51 -17.29 -4.58
C PRO A 154 -0.75 -16.74 -3.18
N GLY A 155 -0.80 -15.41 -3.06
CA GLY A 155 -1.21 -14.74 -1.84
C GLY A 155 -2.67 -15.07 -1.50
N ARG A 156 -2.97 -15.26 -0.22
CA ARG A 156 -4.29 -15.63 0.28
C ARG A 156 -4.86 -14.53 1.17
N LEU A 157 -6.11 -14.16 0.92
CA LEU A 157 -6.84 -13.24 1.79
C LEU A 157 -6.99 -13.83 3.20
N ALA A 158 -6.62 -13.05 4.20
CA ALA A 158 -6.71 -13.41 5.60
C ALA A 158 -7.28 -12.25 6.43
N LEU A 159 -8.08 -12.58 7.43
CA LEU A 159 -8.66 -11.63 8.39
C LEU A 159 -8.34 -12.07 9.81
N ILE A 160 -7.94 -11.11 10.65
CA ILE A 160 -7.68 -11.34 12.08
C ILE A 160 -8.30 -10.21 12.91
N ALA A 161 -8.70 -10.49 14.14
CA ALA A 161 -9.07 -9.40 15.03
C ALA A 161 -7.88 -8.46 15.25
N SER A 162 -8.13 -7.16 15.34
CA SER A 162 -7.08 -6.14 15.46
C SER A 162 -6.22 -6.28 16.73
N ILE A 163 -6.71 -7.03 17.71
CA ILE A 163 -6.00 -7.40 18.95
C ILE A 163 -5.29 -8.77 18.85
N GLY A 164 -5.27 -9.39 17.66
CA GLY A 164 -4.75 -10.74 17.43
C GLY A 164 -5.78 -11.84 17.67
N GLY A 165 -5.34 -13.11 17.59
CA GLY A 165 -6.18 -14.28 17.79
C GLY A 165 -6.19 -15.22 16.58
N GLU A 166 -7.31 -15.87 16.31
CA GLU A 166 -7.46 -16.83 15.22
C GLU A 166 -7.65 -16.11 13.87
N THR A 167 -6.85 -16.50 12.87
CA THR A 167 -6.96 -16.01 11.49
C THR A 167 -8.11 -16.72 10.77
N ARG A 168 -8.95 -15.96 10.09
CA ARG A 168 -10.03 -16.43 9.22
C ARG A 168 -9.65 -16.22 7.76
N TYR A 169 -10.11 -17.13 6.90
CA TYR A 169 -9.79 -17.14 5.47
C TYR A 169 -11.08 -17.10 4.64
N PRO A 170 -11.62 -15.90 4.38
CA PRO A 170 -12.79 -15.77 3.53
C PRO A 170 -12.47 -16.27 2.12
N SER A 171 -13.44 -16.91 1.47
CA SER A 171 -13.29 -17.29 0.06
C SER A 171 -13.15 -16.06 -0.81
N ALA A 172 -12.09 -15.99 -1.61
CA ALA A 172 -11.78 -14.88 -2.49
C ALA A 172 -11.11 -15.37 -3.79
N GLY A 173 -11.64 -16.43 -4.40
CA GLY A 173 -11.04 -17.07 -5.58
C GLY A 173 -9.89 -18.01 -5.23
N SER A 174 -9.12 -18.38 -6.25
CA SER A 174 -8.01 -19.34 -6.14
C SER A 174 -6.68 -18.81 -6.68
N SER A 175 -6.71 -17.66 -7.36
CA SER A 175 -5.53 -17.04 -7.96
C SER A 175 -4.84 -16.10 -6.97
N HIS A 176 -3.67 -15.61 -7.35
CA HIS A 176 -2.97 -14.58 -6.58
C HIS A 176 -3.85 -13.35 -6.40
N LEU A 177 -3.86 -12.81 -5.20
CA LEU A 177 -4.51 -11.55 -4.86
C LEU A 177 -3.62 -10.74 -3.92
N ASP A 178 -3.81 -9.42 -3.91
CA ASP A 178 -3.10 -8.51 -3.03
C ASP A 178 -3.91 -7.22 -2.76
N GLY A 179 -3.44 -6.40 -1.80
CA GLY A 179 -3.98 -5.09 -1.51
C GLY A 179 -5.42 -5.07 -0.96
N PRO A 180 -5.85 -5.98 -0.06
CA PRO A 180 -7.23 -5.99 0.42
C PRO A 180 -7.54 -4.80 1.34
N GLU A 181 -8.25 -3.79 0.82
CA GLU A 181 -8.70 -2.61 1.55
C GLU A 181 -10.20 -2.65 1.81
N TYR A 182 -10.63 -2.29 3.01
CA TYR A 182 -12.04 -2.19 3.34
C TYR A 182 -12.72 -1.02 2.65
N SER A 183 -13.95 -1.24 2.15
CA SER A 183 -14.83 -0.13 1.81
C SER A 183 -15.20 0.69 3.05
N PRO A 184 -15.51 2.00 2.91
CA PRO A 184 -15.89 2.85 4.05
C PRO A 184 -17.11 2.37 4.82
N ASP A 185 -18.02 1.62 4.20
CA ASP A 185 -19.19 0.99 4.85
C ASP A 185 -18.89 -0.38 5.49
N GLY A 186 -17.66 -0.89 5.30
CA GLY A 186 -17.21 -2.18 5.83
C GLY A 186 -17.83 -3.41 5.16
N ALA A 187 -18.55 -3.26 4.05
CA ALA A 187 -19.24 -4.37 3.39
C ALA A 187 -18.32 -5.16 2.44
N TRP A 188 -17.32 -4.50 1.86
CA TRP A 188 -16.46 -5.03 0.82
C TRP A 188 -14.99 -4.92 1.15
N LEU A 189 -14.18 -5.82 0.58
CA LEU A 189 -12.75 -5.69 0.42
C LEU A 189 -12.45 -5.43 -1.05
N TYR A 190 -11.83 -4.31 -1.35
CA TYR A 190 -11.28 -3.97 -2.65
C TYR A 190 -9.86 -4.49 -2.71
N LEU A 191 -9.47 -5.06 -3.85
CA LEU A 191 -8.17 -5.73 -4.00
C LEU A 191 -7.80 -5.82 -5.49
N ASN A 192 -6.60 -6.28 -5.77
CA ASN A 192 -6.25 -6.75 -7.10
C ASN A 192 -6.11 -8.28 -7.11
N THR A 193 -6.39 -8.89 -8.25
CA THR A 193 -6.35 -10.35 -8.39
C THR A 193 -6.00 -10.79 -9.81
N GLU A 194 -5.38 -11.95 -9.92
CA GLU A 194 -5.16 -12.65 -11.19
C GLU A 194 -6.29 -13.62 -11.57
N GLU A 195 -7.44 -13.62 -10.88
CA GLU A 195 -8.56 -14.50 -11.17
C GLU A 195 -9.09 -14.37 -12.61
N TYR A 196 -8.95 -13.18 -13.19
CA TYR A 196 -9.37 -12.87 -14.56
C TYR A 196 -8.20 -12.81 -15.55
N ALA A 197 -7.02 -13.25 -15.15
CA ALA A 197 -5.81 -13.13 -15.93
C ALA A 197 -5.85 -13.99 -17.21
N SER A 198 -5.63 -13.37 -18.36
CA SER A 198 -5.41 -14.07 -19.63
C SER A 198 -3.95 -14.43 -19.89
N ARG A 199 -3.04 -13.91 -19.06
CA ARG A 199 -1.58 -14.12 -19.09
C ARG A 199 -1.01 -14.03 -17.67
N PRO A 200 0.15 -14.62 -17.36
CA PRO A 200 0.76 -14.54 -16.04
C PRO A 200 0.97 -13.10 -15.60
N GLY A 201 0.69 -12.80 -14.32
CA GLY A 201 0.89 -11.48 -13.72
C GLY A 201 -0.13 -10.41 -14.12
N HIS A 202 -1.16 -10.76 -14.91
CA HIS A 202 -2.18 -9.81 -15.33
C HIS A 202 -3.19 -9.55 -14.18
N ALA A 203 -2.74 -8.84 -13.17
CA ALA A 203 -3.60 -8.44 -12.07
C ALA A 203 -4.60 -7.37 -12.51
N GLN A 204 -5.84 -7.52 -12.05
CA GLN A 204 -6.97 -6.64 -12.33
C GLN A 204 -7.67 -6.27 -11.02
N LEU A 205 -8.26 -5.06 -10.99
CA LEU A 205 -8.99 -4.60 -9.83
C LEU A 205 -10.30 -5.36 -9.65
N ALA A 206 -10.57 -5.72 -8.40
CA ALA A 206 -11.74 -6.49 -8.02
C ALA A 206 -12.20 -6.12 -6.60
N ARG A 207 -13.36 -6.65 -6.20
CA ARG A 207 -13.82 -6.62 -4.82
C ARG A 207 -14.47 -7.94 -4.41
N VAL A 208 -14.51 -8.20 -3.12
CA VAL A 208 -15.15 -9.37 -2.55
C VAL A 208 -15.92 -8.97 -1.28
N PRO A 209 -17.08 -9.58 -0.96
CA PRO A 209 -17.74 -9.34 0.31
C PRO A 209 -16.82 -9.70 1.48
N VAL A 210 -16.83 -8.92 2.57
CA VAL A 210 -15.98 -9.17 3.76
C VAL A 210 -16.19 -10.57 4.36
N GLY A 211 -17.40 -11.12 4.23
CA GLY A 211 -17.71 -12.50 4.62
C GLY A 211 -17.17 -13.58 3.68
N GLY A 212 -16.52 -13.20 2.58
CA GLY A 212 -16.14 -14.09 1.48
C GLY A 212 -17.28 -14.30 0.49
N GLY A 213 -16.94 -14.75 -0.72
CA GLY A 213 -17.89 -14.98 -1.79
C GLY A 213 -17.27 -14.87 -3.18
N PRO A 214 -18.08 -14.71 -4.22
CA PRO A 214 -17.59 -14.47 -5.56
C PRO A 214 -16.82 -13.15 -5.63
N ILE A 215 -15.68 -13.17 -6.32
CA ILE A 215 -14.95 -11.95 -6.66
C ILE A 215 -15.71 -11.24 -7.78
N GLU A 216 -15.86 -9.92 -7.66
CA GLU A 216 -16.44 -9.06 -8.68
C GLU A 216 -15.33 -8.24 -9.33
N ARG A 217 -15.08 -8.43 -10.64
CA ARG A 217 -14.13 -7.61 -11.40
C ARG A 217 -14.69 -6.20 -11.56
N LEU A 218 -13.88 -5.19 -11.24
CA LEU A 218 -14.25 -3.77 -11.33
C LEU A 218 -13.86 -3.15 -12.67
N LEU A 219 -12.75 -3.63 -13.24
CA LEU A 219 -12.15 -3.08 -14.45
C LEU A 219 -11.62 -4.20 -15.33
N GLU A 220 -11.74 -4.02 -16.66
CA GLU A 220 -11.02 -4.79 -17.65
C GLU A 220 -10.07 -3.87 -18.41
N SER A 221 -8.77 -4.15 -18.36
CA SER A 221 -7.73 -3.37 -19.00
C SER A 221 -6.62 -4.26 -19.56
N ASP A 222 -5.81 -3.71 -20.47
CA ASP A 222 -4.58 -4.36 -20.95
C ASP A 222 -3.41 -4.15 -19.99
N THR A 223 -3.50 -3.18 -19.10
CA THR A 223 -2.50 -2.84 -18.08
C THR A 223 -2.57 -3.81 -16.90
N VAL A 224 -1.57 -3.76 -16.03
CA VAL A 224 -1.51 -4.54 -14.79
C VAL A 224 -1.80 -3.59 -13.64
N ASP A 225 -2.96 -3.74 -13.00
CA ASP A 225 -3.53 -2.74 -12.10
C ASP A 225 -3.51 -3.24 -10.65
N TRP A 226 -2.97 -2.40 -9.73
CA TRP A 226 -2.69 -2.75 -8.33
C TRP A 226 -3.23 -1.70 -7.37
N PHE A 227 -3.50 -2.13 -6.12
CA PHE A 227 -3.76 -1.30 -4.94
C PHE A 227 -4.89 -0.28 -5.14
N PRO A 228 -6.16 -0.74 -5.25
CA PRO A 228 -7.29 0.17 -5.30
C PRO A 228 -7.54 0.80 -3.92
N HIS A 229 -7.45 2.12 -3.82
CA HIS A 229 -7.66 2.90 -2.60
C HIS A 229 -8.87 3.81 -2.74
N LEU A 230 -9.84 3.66 -1.85
CA LEU A 230 -11.06 4.44 -1.89
C LEU A 230 -10.90 5.77 -1.14
N SER A 231 -11.57 6.81 -1.66
CA SER A 231 -11.77 8.05 -0.91
C SER A 231 -12.62 7.80 0.36
N PRO A 232 -12.52 8.65 1.38
CA PRO A 232 -13.27 8.47 2.63
C PRO A 232 -14.80 8.35 2.46
N ASP A 233 -15.37 8.98 1.42
CA ASP A 233 -16.79 8.89 1.08
C ASP A 233 -17.14 7.73 0.12
N GLY A 234 -16.12 6.98 -0.32
CA GLY A 234 -16.25 5.83 -1.22
C GLY A 234 -16.64 6.15 -2.66
N LYS A 235 -16.65 7.43 -3.09
CA LYS A 235 -17.10 7.81 -4.44
C LYS A 235 -16.00 7.86 -5.47
N MET A 236 -14.77 8.02 -5.02
CA MET A 236 -13.58 8.04 -5.86
C MET A 236 -12.63 6.92 -5.43
N ALA A 237 -11.76 6.52 -6.34
CA ALA A 237 -10.67 5.62 -6.02
C ALA A 237 -9.41 5.99 -6.81
N THR A 238 -8.26 5.73 -6.20
CA THR A 238 -6.96 5.73 -6.88
C THR A 238 -6.43 4.31 -6.99
N TYR A 239 -5.61 4.06 -8.01
CA TYR A 239 -4.86 2.83 -8.15
C TYR A 239 -3.60 3.07 -8.98
N ILE A 240 -2.64 2.15 -8.90
CA ILE A 240 -1.44 2.20 -9.73
C ILE A 240 -1.56 1.24 -10.90
N SER A 241 -1.17 1.69 -12.09
CA SER A 241 -1.25 0.95 -13.32
C SER A 241 0.13 0.78 -13.94
N PHE A 242 0.54 -0.45 -14.11
CA PHE A 242 1.81 -0.86 -14.71
C PHE A 242 1.63 -1.18 -16.20
N PRO A 243 2.70 -1.09 -17.01
CA PRO A 243 2.68 -1.52 -18.40
C PRO A 243 2.22 -2.98 -18.55
N MET A 244 1.58 -3.27 -19.68
CA MET A 244 1.19 -4.62 -20.08
C MET A 244 2.38 -5.59 -19.99
N GLY A 245 2.16 -6.75 -19.34
CA GLY A 245 3.17 -7.80 -19.19
C GLY A 245 4.10 -7.64 -18.01
N THR A 246 3.90 -6.61 -17.17
CA THR A 246 4.59 -6.52 -15.88
C THR A 246 4.19 -7.68 -14.98
N LEU A 247 5.15 -8.27 -14.27
CA LEU A 247 4.92 -9.31 -13.27
C LEU A 247 4.99 -8.70 -11.87
N GLY A 248 3.93 -8.88 -11.07
CA GLY A 248 3.81 -8.25 -9.76
C GLY A 248 3.75 -6.73 -9.84
N HIS A 249 4.29 -6.06 -8.82
CA HIS A 249 4.31 -4.60 -8.70
C HIS A 249 5.74 -4.09 -8.44
N PRO A 250 6.68 -4.29 -9.39
CA PRO A 250 8.08 -3.94 -9.19
C PRO A 250 8.28 -2.44 -9.06
N ALA A 251 9.43 -2.07 -8.50
CA ALA A 251 9.89 -0.69 -8.46
C ALA A 251 10.53 -0.26 -9.79
N ASP A 252 10.75 1.05 -9.92
CA ASP A 252 11.58 1.65 -10.96
C ASP A 252 11.09 1.40 -12.38
N LEU A 253 9.78 1.62 -12.59
CA LEU A 253 9.13 1.59 -13.91
C LEU A 253 8.37 2.88 -14.19
N GLU A 254 8.15 3.15 -15.48
CA GLU A 254 7.15 4.11 -15.92
C GLU A 254 5.76 3.53 -15.63
N VAL A 255 5.02 4.16 -14.75
CA VAL A 255 3.68 3.76 -14.29
C VAL A 255 2.72 4.95 -14.33
N GLU A 256 1.45 4.69 -14.08
CA GLU A 256 0.45 5.74 -13.90
C GLU A 256 -0.27 5.55 -12.55
N VAL A 257 -0.39 6.61 -11.75
CA VAL A 257 -1.46 6.68 -10.76
C VAL A 257 -2.72 7.16 -11.48
N ARG A 258 -3.81 6.43 -11.31
CA ARG A 258 -5.09 6.70 -11.95
C ARG A 258 -6.14 7.02 -10.91
N LEU A 259 -6.94 8.06 -11.19
CA LEU A 259 -8.11 8.46 -10.43
C LEU A 259 -9.37 8.10 -11.21
N VAL A 260 -10.33 7.43 -10.56
CA VAL A 260 -11.61 7.01 -11.15
C VAL A 260 -12.78 7.30 -10.21
N ARG A 261 -14.00 7.28 -10.75
CA ARG A 261 -15.23 7.21 -9.97
C ARG A 261 -15.56 5.75 -9.66
N THR A 262 -15.95 5.45 -8.43
CA THR A 262 -16.29 4.06 -8.04
C THR A 262 -17.57 3.54 -8.69
N GLU A 263 -18.41 4.41 -9.24
CA GLU A 263 -19.59 4.06 -10.04
C GLU A 263 -19.23 3.60 -11.48
N ASP A 264 -18.06 4.02 -12.00
CA ASP A 264 -17.57 3.64 -13.33
C ASP A 264 -16.03 3.58 -13.36
N TRP A 265 -15.46 2.43 -13.04
CA TRP A 265 -14.02 2.17 -13.02
C TRP A 265 -13.37 2.24 -14.39
N SER A 266 -14.14 2.13 -15.47
CA SER A 266 -13.63 2.23 -16.85
C SER A 266 -13.34 3.67 -17.27
N HIS A 267 -13.96 4.65 -16.62
CA HIS A 267 -13.79 6.07 -16.90
C HIS A 267 -12.70 6.69 -16.01
N ILE A 268 -11.50 6.86 -16.58
CA ILE A 268 -10.38 7.48 -15.88
C ILE A 268 -10.56 8.99 -15.85
N VAL A 269 -10.72 9.56 -14.66
CA VAL A 269 -10.86 11.01 -14.42
C VAL A 269 -9.52 11.73 -14.60
N GLN A 270 -8.44 11.13 -14.04
CA GLN A 270 -7.09 11.69 -14.13
C GLN A 270 -6.06 10.58 -14.29
N ARG A 271 -5.02 10.85 -15.08
CA ARG A 271 -3.82 10.02 -15.23
C ARG A 271 -2.61 10.82 -14.79
N ILE A 272 -1.80 10.26 -13.93
CA ILE A 272 -0.55 10.86 -13.45
C ILE A 272 0.58 9.91 -13.82
N PRO A 273 1.25 10.13 -14.98
CA PRO A 273 2.42 9.35 -15.36
C PRO A 273 3.62 9.72 -14.48
N LEU A 274 4.37 8.73 -14.03
CA LEU A 274 5.55 8.91 -13.18
C LEU A 274 6.50 7.73 -13.28
N PHE A 275 7.76 7.94 -12.94
CA PHE A 275 8.71 6.86 -12.66
C PHE A 275 8.56 6.44 -11.21
N GLY A 276 8.06 5.19 -10.99
CA GLY A 276 7.62 4.72 -9.67
C GLY A 276 7.46 3.21 -9.60
N GLY A 277 6.30 2.78 -9.11
CA GLY A 277 5.96 1.37 -8.89
C GLY A 277 5.83 1.05 -7.42
N GLN A 278 6.53 0.01 -6.93
CA GLN A 278 6.58 -0.33 -5.51
C GLN A 278 6.88 0.91 -4.66
N GLY A 279 6.06 1.16 -3.63
CA GLY A 279 6.20 2.28 -2.71
C GLY A 279 5.45 3.56 -3.15
N THR A 280 4.96 3.63 -4.38
CA THR A 280 4.25 4.82 -4.88
C THR A 280 2.95 5.09 -4.13
N ILE A 281 2.06 4.09 -4.04
CA ILE A 281 0.75 4.14 -3.33
C ILE A 281 0.37 2.76 -2.78
N ASN A 282 1.25 2.06 -2.09
CA ASN A 282 0.94 0.74 -1.53
C ASN A 282 -0.15 0.76 -0.46
N VAL A 283 -0.44 1.92 0.11
CA VAL A 283 -1.44 2.14 1.16
C VAL A 283 -2.36 3.29 0.79
N ASN A 284 -3.52 3.37 1.44
CA ASN A 284 -4.47 4.44 1.20
C ASN A 284 -3.89 5.81 1.61
N SER A 285 -3.79 6.70 0.64
CA SER A 285 -3.15 8.00 0.76
C SER A 285 -4.10 9.18 0.59
N TRP A 286 -5.41 8.94 0.71
CA TRP A 286 -6.42 9.99 0.64
C TRP A 286 -6.39 10.88 1.88
N SER A 287 -6.53 12.20 1.68
CA SER A 287 -6.74 13.14 2.79
C SER A 287 -8.07 12.86 3.49
N PRO A 288 -8.18 13.17 4.80
CA PRO A 288 -9.41 12.90 5.56
C PRO A 288 -10.67 13.57 5.00
N ASP A 289 -10.51 14.69 4.29
CA ASP A 289 -11.61 15.42 3.64
C ASP A 289 -11.95 14.90 2.23
N GLY A 290 -11.17 13.94 1.72
CA GLY A 290 -11.35 13.33 0.40
C GLY A 290 -11.05 14.25 -0.79
N ARG A 291 -10.38 15.38 -0.57
CA ARG A 291 -10.08 16.36 -1.63
C ARG A 291 -8.71 16.17 -2.26
N ARG A 292 -7.83 15.45 -1.58
CA ARG A 292 -6.44 15.25 -2.01
C ARG A 292 -6.03 13.81 -1.80
N PHE A 293 -5.03 13.40 -2.55
CA PHE A 293 -4.27 12.17 -2.28
C PHE A 293 -2.79 12.40 -2.49
N ALA A 294 -1.96 11.62 -1.81
CA ALA A 294 -0.52 11.68 -1.92
C ALA A 294 0.02 10.48 -2.70
N TYR A 295 1.19 10.63 -3.34
CA TYR A 295 1.94 9.55 -3.97
C TYR A 295 3.43 9.87 -3.95
N VAL A 296 4.27 8.85 -4.13
CA VAL A 296 5.73 9.03 -4.23
C VAL A 296 6.22 8.63 -5.61
N ALA A 297 6.98 9.53 -6.24
CA ALA A 297 7.72 9.27 -7.47
C ALA A 297 9.21 9.09 -7.16
N TYR A 298 9.92 8.34 -8.01
CA TYR A 298 11.33 8.01 -7.82
C TYR A 298 12.19 8.38 -9.04
N PRO A 299 12.19 9.66 -9.50
CA PRO A 299 12.96 10.04 -10.68
C PRO A 299 14.45 9.83 -10.48
N ILE A 300 15.13 9.45 -11.57
CA ILE A 300 16.57 9.32 -11.62
C ILE A 300 17.11 10.49 -12.43
N GLN A 301 18.00 11.29 -11.83
CA GLN A 301 18.71 12.33 -12.60
C GLN A 301 19.66 11.65 -13.59
N SER A 302 19.39 11.83 -14.88
CA SER A 302 20.36 11.46 -15.91
C SER A 302 21.52 12.46 -15.88
N ASP A 303 22.77 11.97 -15.91
CA ASP A 303 24.01 12.76 -15.98
C ASP A 303 24.15 13.65 -17.24
N MET A 304 23.07 13.97 -17.93
CA MET A 304 23.06 14.67 -19.23
C MET A 304 22.84 16.19 -19.14
N GLN A 305 23.12 16.84 -17.98
CA GLN A 305 23.09 18.31 -17.89
C GLN A 305 24.42 18.94 -17.42
N LEU A 306 25.56 18.30 -17.68
CA LEU A 306 26.88 18.94 -17.55
C LEU A 306 27.61 18.89 -18.89
N GLN A 307 27.13 19.61 -19.88
CA GLN A 307 27.92 20.02 -21.05
C GLN A 307 27.65 21.49 -21.38
#